data_04ab3a9df21ab8c616858d2d1eab9507
#
_entry.id   04ab3a9df21ab8c616858d2d1eab9507
#
_cell.length_a   1.000
_cell.length_b   1.000
_cell.length_c   1.000
_cell.angle_alpha   90.00
_cell.angle_beta   90.00
_cell.angle_gamma   90.00
#
_symmetry.space_group_name_H-M   'P 1'
#
loop_
_entity.id
_entity.type
_entity.pdbx_description
1 polymer ?
#
loop_
_entity_poly.entity_id
_entity_poly.type
_entity_poly.pdbx_seq_one_letter_code
_entity_poly.pdbx_strand_id
1 'polypeptide(L)'
;MSKEELVELLNSLSIPISEETPKDDDMEEEIRIHFWDYMWDDLTASGTNYNTKVTYQISVIADKPRHPKLLELKKMLNKRNLFPSIQHEHLIEKRRIHSFFFIEVLENIGV
;
A
#
# COMPACT_ATOMS: atom_id res chain seq x y z
N MET A 1 9.32 -9.46 -3.00
CA MET A 1 7.84 -9.54 -3.22
C MET A 1 7.53 -9.04 -4.62
N SER A 2 6.60 -9.66 -5.29
CA SER A 2 6.11 -9.20 -6.59
C SER A 2 4.88 -8.33 -6.41
N LYS A 3 4.49 -7.63 -7.48
CA LYS A 3 3.26 -6.83 -7.43
C LYS A 3 2.04 -7.73 -7.22
N GLU A 4 2.03 -8.90 -7.85
CA GLU A 4 0.93 -9.86 -7.71
C GLU A 4 0.78 -10.31 -6.25
N GLU A 5 1.89 -10.58 -5.58
CA GLU A 5 1.87 -10.95 -4.17
C GLU A 5 1.34 -9.82 -3.30
N LEU A 6 1.72 -8.57 -3.60
CA LEU A 6 1.21 -7.41 -2.87
C LEU A 6 -0.30 -7.29 -3.05
N VAL A 7 -0.79 -7.40 -4.28
CA VAL A 7 -2.23 -7.29 -4.57
C VAL A 7 -3.00 -8.43 -3.87
N GLU A 8 -2.49 -9.65 -3.91
CA GLU A 8 -3.11 -10.77 -3.21
C GLU A 8 -3.20 -10.52 -1.70
N LEU A 9 -2.13 -10.00 -1.12
CA LEU A 9 -2.10 -9.69 0.30
C LEU A 9 -3.17 -8.67 0.66
N LEU A 10 -3.27 -7.58 -0.12
CA LEU A 10 -4.27 -6.55 0.12
C LEU A 10 -5.69 -7.07 -0.08
N ASN A 11 -5.91 -7.88 -1.12
CA ASN A 11 -7.22 -8.46 -1.38
C ASN A 11 -7.68 -9.42 -0.30
N SER A 12 -6.75 -10.08 0.38
CA SER A 12 -7.09 -11.04 1.43
C SER A 12 -7.75 -10.41 2.64
N LEU A 13 -7.68 -9.07 2.76
CA LEU A 13 -8.34 -8.36 3.86
C LEU A 13 -9.84 -8.23 3.68
N SER A 14 -10.36 -8.51 2.48
CA SER A 14 -11.80 -8.44 2.16
C SER A 14 -12.40 -7.05 2.40
N ILE A 15 -11.67 -6.02 2.03
CA ILE A 15 -12.14 -4.63 2.08
C ILE A 15 -11.92 -3.99 0.71
N PRO A 16 -12.60 -2.86 0.41
CA PRO A 16 -12.39 -2.21 -0.88
C PRO A 16 -10.94 -1.77 -1.07
N ILE A 17 -10.37 -2.10 -2.23
CA ILE A 17 -9.04 -1.66 -2.60
C ILE A 17 -9.05 -1.11 -4.03
N SER A 18 -8.23 -0.11 -4.29
CA SER A 18 -8.12 0.52 -5.61
C SER A 18 -6.69 0.91 -5.87
N GLU A 19 -6.23 0.65 -7.08
CA GLU A 19 -4.89 1.10 -7.51
C GLU A 19 -5.02 2.50 -8.08
N GLU A 20 -5.26 3.47 -7.20
CA GLU A 20 -5.40 4.89 -7.57
C GLU A 20 -5.36 5.75 -6.32
N THR A 21 -5.15 7.05 -6.50
CA THR A 21 -5.21 7.99 -5.38
C THR A 21 -6.65 8.13 -4.87
N PRO A 22 -6.83 8.39 -3.56
CA PRO A 22 -8.18 8.55 -3.00
C PRO A 22 -8.94 9.73 -3.60
N LYS A 23 -10.25 9.57 -3.71
CA LYS A 23 -11.18 10.64 -4.11
C LYS A 23 -12.08 10.97 -2.92
N ASP A 24 -12.72 12.12 -2.95
CA ASP A 24 -13.60 12.53 -1.86
C ASP A 24 -14.70 11.51 -1.56
N ASP A 25 -15.28 10.89 -2.59
CA ASP A 25 -16.32 9.89 -2.43
C ASP A 25 -15.86 8.63 -1.70
N ASP A 26 -14.56 8.36 -1.74
CA ASP A 26 -14.00 7.17 -1.10
C ASP A 26 -13.96 7.30 0.42
N MET A 27 -14.26 8.47 0.95
CA MET A 27 -14.24 8.72 2.39
C MET A 27 -15.51 8.25 3.09
N GLU A 28 -16.50 7.76 2.35
CA GLU A 28 -17.75 7.27 2.94
C GLU A 28 -17.64 5.84 3.48
N GLU A 29 -16.67 5.08 2.99
CA GLU A 29 -16.48 3.71 3.44
C GLU A 29 -15.90 3.65 4.86
N GLU A 30 -16.26 2.61 5.61
CA GLU A 30 -15.69 2.39 6.94
C GLU A 30 -14.17 2.27 6.87
N ILE A 31 -13.69 1.56 5.87
CA ILE A 31 -12.26 1.41 5.61
C ILE A 31 -12.04 1.10 4.14
N ARG A 32 -10.99 1.69 3.57
CA ARG A 32 -10.58 1.46 2.19
C ARG A 32 -9.08 1.47 2.09
N ILE A 33 -8.57 0.80 1.09
CA ILE A 33 -7.15 0.85 0.75
C ILE A 33 -7.01 1.43 -0.65
N HIS A 34 -6.10 2.39 -0.77
CA HIS A 34 -5.65 2.90 -2.06
C HIS A 34 -4.16 2.68 -2.13
N PHE A 35 -3.66 2.31 -3.30
CA PHE A 35 -2.23 2.14 -3.47
C PHE A 35 -1.83 2.58 -4.87
N TRP A 36 -0.60 3.05 -5.00
CA TRP A 36 -0.08 3.51 -6.29
C TRP A 36 1.44 3.47 -6.25
N ASP A 37 2.04 3.41 -7.45
CA ASP A 37 3.48 3.46 -7.57
C ASP A 37 3.97 4.88 -7.26
N TYR A 38 4.79 4.97 -6.23
CA TYR A 38 5.33 6.23 -5.74
C TYR A 38 6.67 6.58 -6.38
N MET A 39 7.51 5.57 -6.61
CA MET A 39 8.85 5.79 -7.14
C MET A 39 9.34 4.55 -7.88
N TRP A 40 10.05 4.79 -8.98
CA TRP A 40 10.69 3.72 -9.75
C TRP A 40 12.21 3.91 -9.71
N ASP A 41 12.93 2.85 -9.35
CA ASP A 41 14.39 2.81 -9.39
C ASP A 41 14.83 1.64 -10.25
N ASP A 42 15.51 1.91 -11.34
CA ASP A 42 15.99 0.86 -12.21
C ASP A 42 17.20 0.18 -11.61
N LEU A 43 17.15 -1.15 -11.59
CA LEU A 43 18.27 -1.97 -11.16
C LEU A 43 18.98 -2.49 -12.41
N THR A 44 20.19 -2.04 -12.63
CA THR A 44 21.01 -2.50 -13.74
C THR A 44 22.12 -3.39 -13.20
N ALA A 45 22.33 -4.51 -13.89
CA ALA A 45 23.41 -5.40 -13.56
C ALA A 45 24.19 -5.72 -14.83
N SER A 46 25.45 -5.36 -14.86
CA SER A 46 26.35 -5.68 -15.98
C SER A 46 25.83 -5.23 -17.35
N GLY A 47 25.19 -4.05 -17.38
CA GLY A 47 24.75 -3.45 -18.65
C GLY A 47 23.52 -4.06 -19.27
N THR A 48 22.97 -5.08 -18.67
CA THR A 48 21.71 -5.62 -19.15
C THR A 48 20.64 -5.41 -18.12
N ASN A 49 19.51 -5.43 -18.08
CA ASN A 49 18.56 -5.07 -17.36
C ASN A 49 17.82 -5.59 -16.79
N TYR A 50 17.32 -5.59 -16.18
CA TYR A 50 16.64 -5.57 -15.73
C TYR A 50 15.53 -5.55 -15.00
N ASN A 51 15.36 -5.29 -13.77
CA ASN A 51 14.17 -5.10 -12.98
C ASN A 51 14.10 -3.66 -12.54
N THR A 52 12.91 -3.16 -12.41
CA THR A 52 12.67 -1.87 -11.78
C THR A 52 12.22 -2.15 -10.35
N LYS A 53 12.85 -1.49 -9.39
CA LYS A 53 12.38 -1.51 -8.01
C LYS A 53 11.27 -0.46 -7.91
N VAL A 54 10.05 -0.92 -7.73
CA VAL A 54 8.88 -0.04 -7.63
C VAL A 54 8.49 0.09 -6.17
N THR A 55 8.47 1.32 -5.68
CA THR A 55 7.98 1.61 -4.34
C THR A 55 6.52 1.98 -4.43
N TYR A 56 5.67 1.20 -3.82
CA TYR A 56 4.24 1.49 -3.76
C TYR A 56 3.91 2.20 -2.45
N GLN A 57 3.13 3.26 -2.53
CA GLN A 57 2.54 3.84 -1.34
C GLN A 57 1.21 3.13 -1.12
N ILE A 58 1.02 2.61 0.10
CA ILE A 58 -0.21 1.96 0.52
C ILE A 58 -0.90 2.90 1.49
N SER A 59 -2.12 3.31 1.17
CA SER A 59 -2.89 4.24 1.99
C SER A 59 -4.15 3.57 2.49
N VAL A 60 -4.31 3.51 3.80
CA VAL A 60 -5.48 2.92 4.45
C VAL A 60 -6.27 4.07 5.07
N ILE A 61 -7.50 4.26 4.61
CA ILE A 61 -8.38 5.31 5.13
C ILE A 61 -9.47 4.61 5.94
N ALA A 62 -9.55 4.92 7.23
CA ALA A 62 -10.47 4.27 8.15
C ALA A 62 -11.26 5.29 8.97
N ASP A 63 -12.39 4.85 9.50
CA ASP A 63 -13.26 5.72 10.31
C ASP A 63 -12.83 5.85 11.76
N LYS A 64 -11.80 5.11 12.18
CA LYS A 64 -11.31 5.12 13.56
C LYS A 64 -9.84 4.75 13.63
N PRO A 65 -9.15 5.18 14.72
CA PRO A 65 -7.76 4.79 14.93
C PRO A 65 -7.66 3.28 15.18
N ARG A 66 -6.55 2.70 14.76
CA ARG A 66 -6.28 1.27 14.99
C ARG A 66 -7.42 0.36 14.56
N HIS A 67 -7.97 0.63 13.38
CA HIS A 67 -9.02 -0.21 12.83
C HIS A 67 -8.54 -1.68 12.79
N PRO A 68 -9.40 -2.66 13.14
CA PRO A 68 -9.00 -4.08 13.14
C PRO A 68 -8.37 -4.55 11.84
N LYS A 69 -8.84 -4.05 10.70
CA LYS A 69 -8.26 -4.43 9.40
C LYS A 69 -6.85 -3.87 9.20
N LEU A 70 -6.56 -2.71 9.74
CA LEU A 70 -5.21 -2.16 9.70
C LEU A 70 -4.27 -3.01 10.55
N LEU A 71 -4.72 -3.45 11.71
CA LEU A 71 -3.94 -4.32 12.58
C LEU A 71 -3.71 -5.69 11.92
N GLU A 72 -4.71 -6.20 11.23
CA GLU A 72 -4.61 -7.45 10.46
C GLU A 72 -3.56 -7.30 9.35
N LEU A 73 -3.61 -6.19 8.62
CA LEU A 73 -2.64 -5.90 7.56
C LEU A 73 -1.22 -5.88 8.13
N LYS A 74 -1.02 -5.20 9.26
CA LYS A 74 0.29 -5.16 9.90
C LYS A 74 0.78 -6.56 10.25
N LYS A 75 -0.08 -7.41 10.79
CA LYS A 75 0.29 -8.79 11.13
C LYS A 75 0.69 -9.57 9.89
N MET A 76 -0.03 -9.41 8.79
CA MET A 76 0.26 -10.09 7.54
C MET A 76 1.60 -9.65 6.96
N LEU A 77 1.91 -8.36 7.02
CA LEU A 77 3.20 -7.84 6.58
C LEU A 77 4.33 -8.40 7.46
N ASN A 78 4.15 -8.39 8.77
CA ASN A 78 5.16 -8.90 9.71
C ASN A 78 5.43 -10.39 9.48
N LYS A 79 4.42 -11.16 9.16
CA LYS A 79 4.59 -12.59 8.84
C LYS A 79 5.43 -12.81 7.59
N ARG A 80 5.46 -11.84 6.68
CA ARG A 80 6.30 -11.88 5.49
C ARG A 80 7.65 -11.21 5.73
N ASN A 81 7.97 -10.95 6.98
CA ASN A 81 9.22 -10.30 7.38
C ASN A 81 9.34 -8.87 6.84
N LEU A 82 8.22 -8.20 6.71
CA LEU A 82 8.15 -6.81 6.30
C LEU A 82 7.69 -5.96 7.48
N PHE A 83 8.48 -4.93 7.80
CA PHE A 83 8.21 -4.08 8.96
C PHE A 83 8.26 -2.60 8.54
N PRO A 84 7.35 -2.16 7.67
CA PRO A 84 7.35 -0.77 7.23
C PRO A 84 6.97 0.17 8.36
N SER A 85 7.47 1.40 8.28
CA SER A 85 7.04 2.46 9.18
C SER A 85 5.67 2.95 8.72
N ILE A 86 4.68 2.85 9.58
CA ILE A 86 3.32 3.27 9.26
C ILE A 86 3.08 4.63 9.89
N GLN A 87 2.76 5.62 9.06
CA GLN A 87 2.46 6.97 9.52
C GLN A 87 0.95 7.17 9.55
N HIS A 88 0.49 7.98 10.48
CA HIS A 88 -0.95 8.26 10.63
C HIS A 88 -1.19 9.76 10.54
N GLU A 89 -2.21 10.11 9.76
CA GLU A 89 -2.64 11.48 9.59
C GLU A 89 -4.13 11.56 9.89
N HIS A 90 -4.51 12.48 10.74
CA HIS A 90 -5.92 12.66 11.09
C HIS A 90 -6.56 13.67 10.15
N LEU A 91 -7.54 13.22 9.38
CA LEU A 91 -8.30 14.08 8.48
C LEU A 91 -9.51 14.63 9.26
N ILE A 92 -9.27 15.68 10.01
CA ILE A 92 -10.22 16.20 11.00
C ILE A 92 -11.59 16.53 10.40
N GLU A 93 -11.60 17.22 9.27
CA GLU A 93 -12.86 17.62 8.61
C GLU A 93 -13.71 16.43 8.18
N LYS A 94 -13.07 15.34 7.81
CA LYS A 94 -13.75 14.13 7.31
C LYS A 94 -13.91 13.07 8.39
N ARG A 95 -13.34 13.31 9.55
CA ARG A 95 -13.34 12.34 10.68
C ARG A 95 -12.79 10.99 10.25
N ARG A 96 -11.65 11.00 9.55
CA ARG A 96 -10.99 9.79 9.07
C ARG A 96 -9.54 9.78 9.50
N ILE A 97 -8.98 8.59 9.55
CA ILE A 97 -7.56 8.39 9.80
C ILE A 97 -6.94 7.86 8.51
N HIS A 98 -5.93 8.54 8.03
CA HIS A 98 -5.15 8.11 6.87
C HIS A 98 -3.86 7.49 7.39
N SER A 99 -3.73 6.17 7.28
CA SER A 99 -2.50 5.45 7.64
C SER A 99 -1.79 5.05 6.36
N PHE A 100 -0.51 5.35 6.24
CA PHE A 100 0.20 5.06 5.01
C PHE A 100 1.62 4.57 5.27
N PHE A 101 2.10 3.76 4.33
CA PHE A 101 3.42 3.20 4.37
C PHE A 101 3.86 2.82 2.95
N PHE A 102 5.11 2.40 2.83
CA PHE A 102 5.70 2.10 1.53
C PHE A 102 6.19 0.65 1.49
N ILE A 103 5.93 -0.02 0.36
CA ILE A 103 6.40 -1.39 0.11
C ILE A 103 7.12 -1.41 -1.23
N GLU A 104 8.29 -2.04 -1.27
CA GLU A 104 9.06 -2.19 -2.49
C GLU A 104 8.80 -3.53 -3.14
N VAL A 105 8.58 -3.54 -4.44
CA VAL A 105 8.44 -4.75 -5.24
C VAL A 105 9.36 -4.67 -6.45
N LEU A 106 9.65 -5.82 -7.06
CA LEU A 106 10.43 -5.88 -8.29
C LEU A 106 9.51 -6.14 -9.47
N GLU A 107 9.62 -5.32 -10.49
CA GLU A 107 8.82 -5.44 -11.70
C GLU A 107 9.68 -5.23 -12.95
N ASN A 108 9.26 -5.84 -14.07
CA ASN A 108 9.87 -5.58 -15.36
C ASN A 108 9.07 -4.52 -16.09
N ILE A 109 9.44 -3.27 -15.93
CA ILE A 109 8.76 -2.15 -16.55
C ILE A 109 9.59 -1.61 -17.71
N GLY A 110 8.96 -1.46 -18.86
CA GLY A 110 9.61 -0.84 -20.02
C GLY A 110 10.67 -1.71 -20.70
N VAL A 111 10.60 -3.01 -20.52
CA VAL A 111 11.56 -3.95 -21.14
C VAL A 111 10.94 -4.61 -22.35
#